data_a03ddade6c32235b53cd9d3615e9a93f
#
_entry.id   a03ddade6c32235b53cd9d3615e9a93f
#
_cell.length_a   1.000
_cell.length_b   1.000
_cell.length_c   1.000
_cell.angle_alpha   90.00
_cell.angle_beta   90.00
_cell.angle_gamma   90.00
#
_symmetry.space_group_name_H-M   'P 1'
#
loop_
_entity.id
_entity.type
_entity.pdbx_description
1 polymer ?
#
loop_
_entity_poly.entity_id
_entity_poly.type
_entity_poly.pdbx_seq_one_letter_code
_entity_poly.pdbx_strand_id
1 'polypeptide(L)'
;NSDRRFKYIDGELFAEPHSKGRITQWGIARDDDGRIFCSWAGGGNPVHSFQFPGGYPIIDLSKQEEHAPGYDVPLAICQVEDQSSGNYDFKNNRVLTIFSATCGQSVLRSELMPDFYGNVATPEPVGRLIRMSTIKNEKGKRVAHNTFPEGEFIRSTDPFFRPVWSESGPDGCFYFSDMYRGIIQEKTWFPHVGNHIWVKRYKRVKEWGMLKVFRHGRIYRLVPDNKKPTSAPKLKNLSSRELVKHLSSGNGWIRDTAQKLIVYAKDASVAGDLRKLAVDSPSTNTRIVALWTLEGLGQLDDKAVLKALEDKEERVRIVGIHLAEPFLSDGNKDIEKHLMNMIEGATPDIAMQLMLSLTPDRNSSYDDVQQTIRKKNPDHPLMGRYFRIQEDRIRRSRLSASAKSGLKIYETLCIICHGKDGKGVKEGKVLLGPPLRGDRWFKGHRLDAIVRILLKGETGPIGDTEYGEGIMLPLEAAYNDQQLADLINYIGLTWNGWRDAVKPDQIKLIRDEVKDRKKPYTNEELEALKK
;
A
#
# COMPACT_ATOMS: atom_id res chain seq x y z
N ASN A 1 -1.51 11.74 7.61
CA ASN A 1 -0.72 11.82 6.38
C ASN A 1 -1.13 10.66 5.49
N SER A 2 -1.73 10.95 4.35
CA SER A 2 -2.08 9.98 3.30
C SER A 2 -1.26 10.30 2.06
N ASP A 3 -0.82 9.25 1.36
CA ASP A 3 -0.19 9.43 0.06
C ASP A 3 -1.22 9.95 -0.93
N ARG A 4 -0.79 10.84 -1.81
CA ARG A 4 -1.64 11.43 -2.84
C ARG A 4 -0.99 11.27 -4.20
N ARG A 5 -1.79 10.94 -5.20
CA ARG A 5 -1.44 11.05 -6.60
C ARG A 5 -1.94 12.38 -7.12
N PHE A 6 -1.17 13.02 -7.97
CA PHE A 6 -1.57 14.25 -8.60
C PHE A 6 -1.71 14.03 -10.10
N LYS A 7 -2.78 14.53 -10.67
CA LYS A 7 -2.94 14.68 -12.12
C LYS A 7 -2.81 16.14 -12.50
N TYR A 8 -2.11 16.39 -13.58
CA TYR A 8 -2.01 17.70 -14.18
C TYR A 8 -2.94 17.73 -15.42
N ILE A 9 -4.00 18.50 -15.36
CA ILE A 9 -5.03 18.61 -16.40
C ILE A 9 -5.26 20.08 -16.67
N ASP A 10 -5.16 20.50 -17.93
CA ASP A 10 -5.45 21.86 -18.39
C ASP A 10 -4.77 22.99 -17.59
N GLY A 11 -3.54 22.77 -17.16
CA GLY A 11 -2.79 23.77 -16.41
C GLY A 11 -2.97 23.71 -14.89
N GLU A 12 -3.83 22.84 -14.38
CA GLU A 12 -4.12 22.69 -12.96
C GLU A 12 -3.68 21.33 -12.40
N LEU A 13 -3.33 21.31 -11.11
CA LEU A 13 -2.89 20.14 -10.39
C LEU A 13 -4.00 19.59 -9.50
N PHE A 14 -4.57 18.46 -9.88
CA PHE A 14 -5.62 17.78 -9.13
C PHE A 14 -5.04 16.69 -8.23
N ALA A 15 -5.36 16.75 -6.94
CA ALA A 15 -4.96 15.73 -5.98
C ALA A 15 -6.00 14.61 -5.93
N GLU A 16 -5.59 13.39 -6.25
CA GLU A 16 -6.41 12.18 -6.09
C GLU A 16 -6.03 11.45 -4.81
N PRO A 17 -6.99 10.92 -4.03
CA PRO A 17 -6.69 10.03 -2.93
C PRO A 17 -5.95 8.80 -3.47
N HIS A 18 -4.77 8.48 -2.94
CA HIS A 18 -4.03 7.31 -3.41
C HIS A 18 -4.18 6.13 -2.44
N SER A 19 -3.77 6.24 -1.21
CA SER A 19 -3.95 5.17 -0.24
C SER A 19 -4.16 5.70 1.17
N LYS A 20 -4.67 4.84 2.07
CA LYS A 20 -4.81 5.16 3.49
C LYS A 20 -3.56 4.79 4.30
N GLY A 21 -2.37 4.81 3.72
CA GLY A 21 -1.16 4.40 4.42
C GLY A 21 0.08 5.19 4.02
N ARG A 22 1.15 5.05 4.79
CA ARG A 22 2.49 5.58 4.50
C ARG A 22 3.26 4.57 3.65
N ILE A 23 2.82 4.34 2.40
CA ILE A 23 3.33 3.23 1.59
C ILE A 23 4.47 3.68 0.66
N THR A 24 4.64 4.98 0.42
CA THR A 24 5.58 5.54 -0.56
C THR A 24 6.66 6.41 0.07
N GLN A 25 7.19 6.00 1.23
CA GLN A 25 8.03 6.89 2.03
C GLN A 25 9.37 7.24 1.36
N TRP A 26 10.00 6.28 0.64
CA TRP A 26 11.37 6.42 0.17
C TRP A 26 11.61 6.02 -1.27
N GLY A 27 10.58 5.78 -2.04
CA GLY A 27 10.71 5.47 -3.44
C GLY A 27 9.47 4.84 -4.05
N ILE A 28 9.34 5.00 -5.36
CA ILE A 28 8.31 4.38 -6.20
C ILE A 28 9.00 3.83 -7.43
N ALA A 29 8.71 2.57 -7.78
CA ALA A 29 9.08 1.97 -9.05
C ALA A 29 7.84 1.45 -9.78
N ARG A 30 7.96 1.23 -11.08
CA ARG A 30 6.87 0.74 -11.92
C ARG A 30 7.38 -0.34 -12.87
N ASP A 31 6.59 -1.42 -13.05
CA ASP A 31 6.82 -2.41 -14.08
C ASP A 31 6.20 -2.02 -15.44
N ASP A 32 6.34 -2.90 -16.44
CA ASP A 32 5.78 -2.68 -17.78
C ASP A 32 4.24 -2.82 -17.82
N ASP A 33 3.62 -3.39 -16.80
CA ASP A 33 2.17 -3.50 -16.64
C ASP A 33 1.57 -2.33 -15.86
N GLY A 34 2.40 -1.37 -15.43
CA GLY A 34 1.97 -0.21 -14.66
C GLY A 34 1.73 -0.49 -13.18
N ARG A 35 2.17 -1.66 -12.65
CA ARG A 35 2.13 -1.93 -11.21
C ARG A 35 3.15 -1.07 -10.50
N ILE A 36 2.75 -0.57 -9.35
CA ILE A 36 3.59 0.31 -8.53
C ILE A 36 4.20 -0.52 -7.40
N PHE A 37 5.51 -0.37 -7.23
CA PHE A 37 6.27 -0.97 -6.14
C PHE A 37 6.71 0.14 -5.19
N CYS A 38 6.34 0.00 -3.93
CA CYS A 38 6.64 0.99 -2.89
C CYS A 38 7.52 0.38 -1.80
N SER A 39 8.34 1.19 -1.18
CA SER A 39 9.08 0.84 0.02
C SER A 39 8.57 1.60 1.24
N TRP A 40 8.68 0.99 2.40
CA TRP A 40 8.23 1.57 3.65
C TRP A 40 9.25 1.28 4.76
N ALA A 41 9.88 2.33 5.30
CA ALA A 41 10.78 2.19 6.43
C ALA A 41 10.05 1.66 7.66
N GLY A 42 10.57 0.58 8.25
CA GLY A 42 9.94 -0.12 9.38
C GLY A 42 8.80 -1.06 8.97
N GLY A 43 8.59 -1.30 7.67
CA GLY A 43 7.53 -2.18 7.17
C GLY A 43 7.80 -3.68 7.29
N GLY A 44 9.03 -4.08 7.57
CA GLY A 44 9.44 -5.48 7.70
C GLY A 44 9.66 -6.20 6.36
N ASN A 45 9.01 -5.76 5.29
CA ASN A 45 9.14 -6.32 3.93
C ASN A 45 9.81 -5.33 2.97
N PRO A 46 10.58 -5.80 1.99
CA PRO A 46 11.28 -4.96 1.03
C PRO A 46 10.38 -4.12 0.14
N VAL A 47 9.30 -4.68 -0.39
CA VAL A 47 8.37 -3.99 -1.29
C VAL A 47 6.91 -4.27 -0.97
N HIS A 48 6.03 -3.34 -1.35
CA HIS A 48 4.60 -3.38 -1.09
C HIS A 48 3.80 -2.83 -2.29
N SER A 49 2.49 -3.04 -2.27
CA SER A 49 1.48 -2.37 -3.12
C SER A 49 1.46 -2.73 -4.61
N PHE A 50 2.01 -3.87 -4.99
CA PHE A 50 2.19 -4.29 -6.38
C PHE A 50 1.09 -5.21 -6.95
N GLN A 51 -0.04 -5.41 -6.26
CA GLN A 51 -1.09 -6.31 -6.76
C GLN A 51 -1.77 -5.77 -8.02
N PHE A 52 -2.00 -4.45 -8.10
CA PHE A 52 -2.75 -3.81 -9.18
C PHE A 52 -1.93 -2.75 -9.89
N PRO A 53 -2.27 -2.45 -11.16
CA PRO A 53 -1.76 -1.27 -11.85
C PRO A 53 -2.11 0.02 -11.08
N GLY A 54 -1.26 1.03 -11.20
CA GLY A 54 -1.54 2.35 -10.64
C GLY A 54 -2.81 2.93 -11.27
N GLY A 55 -3.75 3.37 -10.44
CA GLY A 55 -5.06 3.87 -10.90
C GLY A 55 -6.21 3.38 -10.03
N TYR A 56 -5.97 2.38 -9.18
CA TYR A 56 -6.97 1.83 -8.26
C TYR A 56 -6.61 2.11 -6.79
N PRO A 57 -6.60 3.38 -6.37
CA PRO A 57 -5.98 3.83 -5.10
C PRO A 57 -6.74 3.37 -3.85
N ILE A 58 -7.96 2.88 -4.00
CA ILE A 58 -8.87 2.60 -2.88
C ILE A 58 -8.73 1.16 -2.40
N ILE A 59 -8.07 0.31 -3.20
CA ILE A 59 -7.99 -1.12 -2.93
C ILE A 59 -6.65 -1.42 -2.26
N ASP A 60 -6.62 -1.27 -0.93
CA ASP A 60 -5.46 -1.69 -0.13
C ASP A 60 -5.48 -3.20 0.08
N LEU A 61 -4.80 -3.92 -0.79
CA LEU A 61 -4.52 -5.34 -0.64
C LEU A 61 -3.12 -5.60 -0.06
N SER A 62 -2.39 -4.55 0.29
CA SER A 62 -1.04 -4.62 0.83
C SER A 62 -1.02 -5.12 2.26
N LYS A 63 -1.13 -6.41 2.49
CA LYS A 63 -0.77 -7.02 3.78
C LYS A 63 -0.33 -8.45 3.55
N GLN A 64 0.81 -8.82 4.12
CA GLN A 64 1.36 -10.17 4.37
C GLN A 64 1.13 -11.28 3.31
N GLU A 65 0.01 -11.26 2.57
CA GLU A 65 -0.33 -12.21 1.52
C GLU A 65 0.43 -11.97 0.21
N GLU A 66 1.16 -10.85 0.12
CA GLU A 66 1.97 -10.47 -1.06
C GLU A 66 3.39 -11.06 -1.01
N HIS A 67 3.76 -11.73 0.07
CA HIS A 67 5.13 -12.13 0.34
C HIS A 67 5.21 -13.62 0.62
N ALA A 68 6.21 -14.27 0.04
CA ALA A 68 6.52 -15.67 0.33
C ALA A 68 7.03 -15.83 1.78
N PRO A 69 6.85 -16.99 2.41
CA PRO A 69 7.41 -17.25 3.73
C PRO A 69 8.91 -16.95 3.81
N GLY A 70 9.34 -16.20 4.84
CA GLY A 70 10.73 -15.81 5.04
C GLY A 70 11.25 -14.69 4.14
N TYR A 71 10.39 -14.10 3.31
CA TYR A 71 10.76 -12.98 2.44
C TYR A 71 11.16 -11.72 3.22
N ASP A 72 10.62 -11.53 4.40
CA ASP A 72 10.90 -10.43 5.34
C ASP A 72 12.24 -10.53 6.06
N VAL A 73 12.98 -11.66 5.90
CA VAL A 73 14.25 -11.88 6.55
C VAL A 73 15.42 -11.41 5.67
N PRO A 74 16.15 -10.35 6.04
CA PRO A 74 17.37 -9.94 5.33
C PRO A 74 18.53 -10.89 5.62
N LEU A 75 19.26 -11.30 4.58
CA LEU A 75 20.44 -12.15 4.70
C LEU A 75 21.73 -11.31 4.76
N ALA A 76 21.74 -10.33 5.67
CA ALA A 76 22.85 -9.41 5.89
C ALA A 76 24.09 -10.15 6.40
N ILE A 77 25.29 -9.67 6.02
CA ILE A 77 26.60 -10.20 6.44
C ILE A 77 27.43 -9.19 7.23
N CYS A 78 26.99 -7.94 7.30
CA CYS A 78 27.62 -6.91 8.10
C CYS A 78 26.95 -6.81 9.47
N GLN A 79 27.75 -6.70 10.53
CA GLN A 79 27.23 -6.38 11.86
C GLN A 79 26.57 -5.01 11.88
N VAL A 80 25.42 -4.89 12.56
CA VAL A 80 24.64 -3.66 12.65
C VAL A 80 24.82 -3.08 14.05
N GLU A 81 25.89 -2.34 14.27
CA GLU A 81 26.16 -1.67 15.55
C GLU A 81 25.53 -0.28 15.62
N ASP A 82 25.12 0.23 14.49
CA ASP A 82 24.63 1.58 14.28
C ASP A 82 23.09 1.71 14.24
N GLN A 83 22.37 0.66 14.57
CA GLN A 83 20.90 0.71 14.60
C GLN A 83 20.39 0.55 16.04
N SER A 84 19.46 1.42 16.40
CA SER A 84 19.09 1.62 17.79
C SER A 84 17.62 1.52 18.10
N SER A 85 16.76 1.25 17.16
CA SER A 85 15.34 1.16 17.49
C SER A 85 15.08 -0.07 18.38
N GLY A 86 14.48 0.12 19.52
CA GLY A 86 14.20 -0.92 20.51
C GLY A 86 13.27 -2.04 20.02
N ASN A 87 12.82 -1.99 18.76
CA ASN A 87 11.91 -2.95 18.15
C ASN A 87 12.60 -3.95 17.22
N TYR A 88 13.93 -3.92 17.10
CA TYR A 88 14.66 -4.85 16.26
C TYR A 88 15.41 -5.85 17.12
N ASP A 89 14.91 -7.08 17.13
CA ASP A 89 15.63 -8.21 17.71
C ASP A 89 16.80 -8.56 16.80
N PHE A 90 18.02 -8.26 17.26
CA PHE A 90 19.22 -8.75 16.61
C PHE A 90 19.42 -10.20 16.96
N LYS A 91 19.67 -11.05 15.97
CA LYS A 91 20.16 -12.42 16.20
C LYS A 91 21.48 -12.36 16.96
N ASN A 92 21.89 -13.48 17.51
CA ASN A 92 23.14 -13.61 18.29
C ASN A 92 24.39 -13.08 17.56
N ASN A 93 24.36 -13.07 16.22
CA ASN A 93 25.43 -12.53 15.35
C ASN A 93 25.33 -11.02 15.09
N ARG A 94 24.33 -10.32 15.67
CA ARG A 94 24.10 -8.88 15.53
C ARG A 94 23.82 -8.37 14.10
N VAL A 95 23.39 -9.24 13.21
CA VAL A 95 22.93 -8.82 11.87
C VAL A 95 21.46 -8.39 11.90
N LEU A 96 21.05 -7.62 10.90
CA LEU A 96 19.66 -7.18 10.75
C LEU A 96 18.72 -8.41 10.60
N THR A 97 17.61 -8.42 11.35
CA THR A 97 16.66 -9.55 11.37
C THR A 97 15.38 -9.29 10.60
N ILE A 98 15.07 -8.02 10.31
CA ILE A 98 13.95 -7.60 9.48
C ILE A 98 14.36 -6.40 8.63
N PHE A 99 13.72 -6.17 7.51
CA PHE A 99 13.94 -4.96 6.70
C PHE A 99 13.43 -3.73 7.45
N SER A 100 14.28 -2.73 7.62
CA SER A 100 14.00 -1.57 8.47
C SER A 100 14.04 -0.22 7.75
N ALA A 101 14.80 -0.13 6.65
CA ALA A 101 15.06 1.13 5.97
C ALA A 101 15.00 1.00 4.44
N THR A 102 14.22 0.08 3.92
CA THR A 102 14.05 -0.13 2.48
C THR A 102 13.71 1.16 1.76
N CYS A 103 14.40 1.44 0.65
CA CYS A 103 14.27 2.70 -0.08
C CYS A 103 14.72 2.55 -1.53
N GLY A 104 14.44 3.55 -2.36
CA GLY A 104 14.97 3.72 -3.70
C GLY A 104 14.93 2.49 -4.60
N GLN A 105 13.85 1.72 -4.52
CA GLN A 105 13.67 0.50 -5.31
C GLN A 105 13.50 0.82 -6.80
N SER A 106 13.87 -0.14 -7.64
CA SER A 106 13.64 -0.10 -9.08
C SER A 106 13.22 -1.45 -9.63
N VAL A 107 12.53 -1.46 -10.77
CA VAL A 107 12.26 -2.66 -11.54
C VAL A 107 13.28 -2.76 -12.67
N LEU A 108 14.00 -3.87 -12.75
CA LEU A 108 14.97 -4.09 -13.82
C LEU A 108 14.22 -4.41 -15.11
N ARG A 109 14.36 -3.53 -16.11
CA ARG A 109 13.67 -3.67 -17.41
C ARG A 109 14.65 -3.47 -18.54
N SER A 110 15.73 -4.28 -18.55
CA SER A 110 16.79 -4.21 -19.54
C SER A 110 17.07 -5.57 -20.16
N GLU A 111 17.12 -5.61 -21.48
CA GLU A 111 17.54 -6.79 -22.25
C GLU A 111 19.02 -7.15 -22.04
N LEU A 112 19.81 -6.23 -21.50
CA LEU A 112 21.19 -6.50 -21.13
C LEU A 112 21.27 -7.47 -19.94
N MET A 113 20.24 -7.48 -19.08
CA MET A 113 20.13 -8.33 -17.89
C MET A 113 18.82 -9.17 -17.93
N PRO A 114 18.65 -10.06 -18.92
CA PRO A 114 17.38 -10.74 -19.19
C PRO A 114 16.93 -11.64 -18.04
N ASP A 115 17.86 -12.25 -17.30
CA ASP A 115 17.55 -13.14 -16.16
C ASP A 115 16.90 -12.39 -14.99
N PHE A 116 17.05 -11.06 -14.94
CA PHE A 116 16.47 -10.19 -13.91
C PHE A 116 15.35 -9.29 -14.45
N TYR A 117 14.96 -9.48 -15.72
CA TYR A 117 13.91 -8.64 -16.30
C TYR A 117 12.60 -8.78 -15.54
N GLY A 118 12.04 -7.66 -15.08
CA GLY A 118 10.82 -7.61 -14.27
C GLY A 118 11.04 -7.80 -12.77
N ASN A 119 12.25 -8.16 -12.33
CA ASN A 119 12.58 -8.27 -10.92
C ASN A 119 12.76 -6.89 -10.27
N VAL A 120 12.48 -6.82 -8.97
CA VAL A 120 12.55 -5.58 -8.19
C VAL A 120 13.80 -5.58 -7.33
N ALA A 121 14.68 -4.61 -7.55
CA ALA A 121 15.82 -4.35 -6.69
C ALA A 121 15.44 -3.34 -5.60
N THR A 122 15.68 -3.68 -4.33
CA THR A 122 15.35 -2.84 -3.19
C THR A 122 16.57 -2.64 -2.29
N PRO A 123 17.16 -1.44 -2.27
CA PRO A 123 18.23 -1.10 -1.34
C PRO A 123 17.76 -1.11 0.12
N GLU A 124 18.61 -1.64 1.00
CA GLU A 124 18.44 -1.63 2.47
C GLU A 124 19.74 -1.13 3.12
N PRO A 125 19.83 0.17 3.39
CA PRO A 125 21.08 0.79 3.87
C PRO A 125 21.48 0.35 5.29
N VAL A 126 20.56 -0.10 6.13
CA VAL A 126 20.89 -0.61 7.46
C VAL A 126 21.51 -1.98 7.37
N GLY A 127 20.97 -2.86 6.55
CA GLY A 127 21.48 -4.21 6.29
C GLY A 127 22.71 -4.25 5.38
N ARG A 128 23.12 -3.13 4.76
CA ARG A 128 24.22 -3.06 3.77
C ARG A 128 24.02 -4.03 2.62
N LEU A 129 22.82 -4.04 2.07
CA LEU A 129 22.45 -4.97 1.01
C LEU A 129 21.45 -4.34 0.01
N ILE A 130 21.31 -5.02 -1.12
CA ILE A 130 20.22 -4.81 -2.08
C ILE A 130 19.52 -6.15 -2.27
N ARG A 131 18.23 -6.24 -1.92
CA ARG A 131 17.38 -7.39 -2.19
C ARG A 131 16.95 -7.37 -3.64
N MET A 132 17.04 -8.51 -4.33
CA MET A 132 16.38 -8.75 -5.60
C MET A 132 15.14 -9.61 -5.35
N SER A 133 14.00 -9.14 -5.84
CA SER A 133 12.72 -9.81 -5.66
C SER A 133 12.15 -10.25 -7.00
N THR A 134 11.81 -11.53 -7.12
CA THR A 134 11.04 -12.06 -8.24
C THR A 134 9.56 -12.01 -7.89
N ILE A 135 8.75 -11.39 -8.75
CA ILE A 135 7.31 -11.29 -8.56
C ILE A 135 6.64 -12.41 -9.36
N LYS A 136 6.10 -13.40 -8.67
CA LYS A 136 5.39 -14.52 -9.29
C LYS A 136 3.89 -14.27 -9.34
N ASN A 137 3.26 -14.70 -10.43
CA ASN A 137 1.81 -14.73 -10.53
C ASN A 137 1.30 -16.10 -10.04
N GLU A 138 0.60 -16.10 -8.93
CA GLU A 138 0.00 -17.29 -8.31
C GLU A 138 -1.52 -17.23 -8.46
N LYS A 139 -2.04 -17.68 -9.60
CA LYS A 139 -3.49 -17.70 -9.91
C LYS A 139 -4.18 -16.33 -9.77
N GLY A 140 -3.54 -15.27 -10.30
CA GLY A 140 -4.06 -13.90 -10.25
C GLY A 140 -3.63 -13.10 -9.02
N LYS A 141 -2.90 -13.71 -8.08
CA LYS A 141 -2.24 -13.01 -6.98
C LYS A 141 -0.74 -12.87 -7.26
N ARG A 142 -0.18 -11.70 -7.02
CA ARG A 142 1.26 -11.44 -7.11
C ARG A 142 1.91 -11.72 -5.76
N VAL A 143 2.99 -12.52 -5.78
CA VAL A 143 3.76 -12.87 -4.58
C VAL A 143 5.23 -12.58 -4.82
N ALA A 144 5.83 -11.80 -3.90
CA ALA A 144 7.25 -11.49 -3.93
C ALA A 144 8.07 -12.61 -3.27
N HIS A 145 9.07 -13.08 -4.01
CA HIS A 145 10.04 -14.07 -3.55
C HIS A 145 11.44 -13.47 -3.55
N ASN A 146 12.30 -13.90 -2.64
CA ASN A 146 13.72 -13.60 -2.75
C ASN A 146 14.29 -14.35 -3.95
N THR A 147 14.88 -13.63 -4.91
CA THR A 147 15.52 -14.24 -6.09
C THR A 147 16.73 -15.09 -5.69
N PHE A 148 17.36 -14.79 -4.57
CA PHE A 148 18.53 -15.49 -4.02
C PHE A 148 18.18 -16.10 -2.65
N PRO A 149 17.58 -17.29 -2.57
CA PRO A 149 17.04 -17.84 -1.32
C PRO A 149 18.06 -17.95 -0.17
N GLU A 150 19.34 -18.13 -0.50
CA GLU A 150 20.43 -18.25 0.48
C GLU A 150 21.32 -17.00 0.55
N GLY A 151 20.90 -15.89 -0.06
CA GLY A 151 21.69 -14.68 -0.18
C GLY A 151 20.89 -13.44 -0.53
N GLU A 152 21.63 -12.44 -0.96
CA GLU A 152 21.10 -11.19 -1.49
C GLU A 152 21.75 -10.88 -2.84
N PHE A 153 21.13 -10.06 -3.65
CA PHE A 153 21.71 -9.63 -4.92
C PHE A 153 23.07 -8.92 -4.71
N ILE A 154 23.10 -8.00 -3.77
CA ILE A 154 24.32 -7.33 -3.33
C ILE A 154 24.31 -7.31 -1.81
N ARG A 155 25.46 -7.60 -1.19
CA ARG A 155 25.69 -7.45 0.25
C ARG A 155 27.15 -7.10 0.52
N SER A 156 27.39 -6.37 1.59
CA SER A 156 28.71 -5.91 1.95
C SER A 156 29.00 -6.14 3.44
N THR A 157 30.26 -6.42 3.76
CA THR A 157 30.79 -6.43 5.13
C THR A 157 31.27 -5.04 5.57
N ASP A 158 31.34 -4.07 4.64
CA ASP A 158 31.74 -2.69 4.93
C ASP A 158 30.62 -1.96 5.70
N PRO A 159 30.86 -1.50 6.94
CA PRO A 159 29.85 -0.81 7.73
C PRO A 159 29.45 0.57 7.17
N PHE A 160 30.20 1.11 6.22
CA PHE A 160 29.92 2.39 5.56
C PHE A 160 29.09 2.24 4.29
N PHE A 161 28.94 1.02 3.76
CA PHE A 161 28.10 0.76 2.58
C PHE A 161 26.63 1.02 2.89
N ARG A 162 26.05 2.01 2.19
CA ARG A 162 24.66 2.48 2.39
C ARG A 162 23.96 2.65 1.06
N PRO A 163 23.52 1.58 0.41
CA PRO A 163 22.78 1.71 -0.83
C PRO A 163 21.41 2.32 -0.55
N VAL A 164 21.05 3.41 -1.27
CA VAL A 164 19.83 4.18 -1.00
C VAL A 164 18.95 4.40 -2.22
N TRP A 165 19.46 4.14 -3.42
CA TRP A 165 18.71 4.27 -4.67
C TRP A 165 19.23 3.29 -5.71
N SER A 166 18.35 2.77 -6.54
CA SER A 166 18.71 1.93 -7.68
C SER A 166 17.90 2.31 -8.92
N GLU A 167 18.45 2.05 -10.12
CA GLU A 167 17.80 2.35 -11.39
C GLU A 167 18.43 1.54 -12.53
N SER A 168 17.65 1.19 -13.56
CA SER A 168 18.18 0.75 -14.83
C SER A 168 18.57 1.96 -15.68
N GLY A 169 19.80 2.00 -16.17
CA GLY A 169 20.31 3.11 -16.96
C GLY A 169 19.94 3.06 -18.46
N PRO A 170 20.17 4.17 -19.16
CA PRO A 170 19.92 4.23 -20.62
C PRO A 170 20.81 3.30 -21.45
N ASP A 171 21.91 2.85 -20.90
CA ASP A 171 22.85 1.90 -21.49
C ASP A 171 22.55 0.43 -21.14
N GLY A 172 21.44 0.19 -20.46
CA GLY A 172 20.97 -1.13 -20.05
C GLY A 172 21.59 -1.69 -18.78
N CYS A 173 22.57 -1.00 -18.19
CA CYS A 173 23.21 -1.40 -16.95
C CYS A 173 22.34 -1.08 -15.73
N PHE A 174 22.61 -1.79 -14.64
CA PHE A 174 22.01 -1.48 -13.33
C PHE A 174 22.91 -0.50 -12.57
N TYR A 175 22.32 0.57 -12.06
CA TYR A 175 22.99 1.56 -11.24
C TYR A 175 22.41 1.59 -9.85
N PHE A 176 23.28 1.86 -8.86
CA PHE A 176 22.81 2.19 -7.52
C PHE A 176 23.74 3.22 -6.86
N SER A 177 23.13 4.04 -6.01
CA SER A 177 23.87 5.03 -5.23
C SER A 177 24.15 4.49 -3.84
N ASP A 178 25.37 4.73 -3.37
CA ASP A 178 25.84 4.43 -2.03
C ASP A 178 26.18 5.75 -1.33
N MET A 179 25.49 6.06 -0.24
CA MET A 179 25.81 7.27 0.56
C MET A 179 27.20 7.18 1.19
N TYR A 180 27.72 5.98 1.36
CA TYR A 180 28.97 5.69 2.05
C TYR A 180 29.13 6.48 3.34
N ARG A 181 28.25 6.22 4.28
CA ARG A 181 28.13 6.95 5.54
C ARG A 181 27.97 6.02 6.72
N GLY A 182 28.67 6.30 7.81
CA GLY A 182 28.58 5.47 9.01
C GLY A 182 27.21 5.53 9.66
N ILE A 183 26.73 6.72 9.99
CA ILE A 183 25.46 6.94 10.69
C ILE A 183 24.47 7.62 9.75
N ILE A 184 23.24 7.08 9.67
CA ILE A 184 22.16 7.62 8.84
C ILE A 184 20.97 8.16 9.64
N GLN A 185 20.89 7.86 10.94
CA GLN A 185 19.82 8.33 11.82
C GLN A 185 20.43 8.95 13.09
N GLU A 186 20.76 10.23 13.05
CA GLU A 186 21.46 10.92 14.14
C GLU A 186 20.69 10.96 15.46
N LYS A 187 19.36 11.14 15.41
CA LYS A 187 18.52 11.29 16.61
C LYS A 187 18.57 10.09 17.56
N THR A 188 18.90 8.92 17.06
CA THR A 188 18.96 7.68 17.84
C THR A 188 20.34 7.42 18.46
N TRP A 189 21.33 8.26 18.19
CA TRP A 189 22.73 8.09 18.58
C TRP A 189 23.15 8.90 19.80
N PHE A 190 22.35 9.87 20.22
CA PHE A 190 22.63 10.61 21.44
C PHE A 190 22.21 9.74 22.63
N PRO A 191 23.14 9.38 23.53
CA PRO A 191 22.81 8.58 24.68
C PRO A 191 21.81 9.34 25.56
N HIS A 192 20.60 8.82 25.65
CA HIS A 192 19.74 9.19 26.77
C HIS A 192 20.44 8.66 28.03
N VAL A 193 20.79 9.58 28.92
CA VAL A 193 21.42 9.31 30.18
C VAL A 193 20.72 8.14 30.88
N GLY A 194 21.46 7.01 31.07
CA GLY A 194 20.98 5.87 31.83
C GLY A 194 20.79 4.53 31.08
N ASN A 195 20.94 4.46 29.76
CA ASN A 195 20.77 3.20 29.02
C ASN A 195 22.11 2.54 28.66
N HIS A 196 22.51 1.49 29.37
CA HIS A 196 23.78 0.77 29.21
C HIS A 196 24.02 0.18 27.81
N ILE A 197 22.97 -0.15 27.06
CA ILE A 197 23.07 -0.69 25.69
C ILE A 197 23.65 0.37 24.74
N TRP A 198 23.28 1.63 24.91
CA TRP A 198 23.73 2.76 24.09
C TRP A 198 25.20 3.06 24.27
N VAL A 199 25.70 2.98 25.49
CA VAL A 199 27.11 3.24 25.81
C VAL A 199 28.01 2.23 25.08
N LYS A 200 27.65 0.96 25.04
CA LYS A 200 28.44 -0.09 24.34
C LYS A 200 28.42 0.13 22.82
N ARG A 201 27.27 0.46 22.23
CA ARG A 201 27.14 0.73 20.79
C ARG A 201 27.89 2.00 20.36
N TYR A 202 27.76 3.05 21.14
CA TYR A 202 28.49 4.31 20.87
C TYR A 202 30.00 4.12 20.91
N LYS A 203 30.52 3.28 21.82
CA LYS A 203 31.92 2.89 21.83
C LYS A 203 32.33 2.23 20.51
N ARG A 204 31.55 1.25 20.02
CA ARG A 204 31.81 0.56 18.76
C ARG A 204 31.73 1.50 17.54
N VAL A 205 30.76 2.39 17.52
CA VAL A 205 30.62 3.42 16.48
C VAL A 205 31.85 4.32 16.41
N LYS A 206 32.43 4.70 17.57
CA LYS A 206 33.68 5.46 17.64
C LYS A 206 34.88 4.62 17.18
N GLU A 207 34.98 3.38 17.64
CA GLU A 207 36.06 2.45 17.25
C GLU A 207 36.08 2.24 15.73
N TRP A 208 34.93 2.12 15.09
CA TRP A 208 34.81 1.98 13.64
C TRP A 208 34.96 3.31 12.89
N GLY A 209 35.10 4.43 13.56
CA GLY A 209 35.21 5.75 12.94
C GLY A 209 33.97 6.22 12.20
N MET A 210 32.79 5.65 12.51
CA MET A 210 31.55 5.89 11.77
C MET A 210 31.08 7.36 11.81
N LEU A 211 31.56 8.16 12.75
CA LEU A 211 31.27 9.60 12.88
C LEU A 211 32.11 10.47 11.95
N LYS A 212 33.15 9.93 11.32
CA LYS A 212 34.18 10.72 10.61
C LYS A 212 34.09 10.67 9.09
N VAL A 213 33.20 9.82 8.55
CA VAL A 213 33.12 9.57 7.10
C VAL A 213 32.07 10.47 6.47
N PHE A 214 32.53 11.45 5.70
CA PHE A 214 31.72 12.41 4.95
C PHE A 214 32.27 12.57 3.53
N ARG A 215 31.39 12.88 2.56
CA ARG A 215 31.73 13.20 1.17
C ARG A 215 32.39 12.06 0.38
N HIS A 216 32.06 10.82 0.72
CA HIS A 216 32.54 9.61 0.03
C HIS A 216 31.41 8.85 -0.69
N GLY A 217 30.29 9.53 -0.96
CA GLY A 217 29.19 8.93 -1.74
C GLY A 217 29.65 8.45 -3.10
N ARG A 218 29.05 7.36 -3.60
CA ARG A 218 29.43 6.69 -4.84
C ARG A 218 28.19 6.33 -5.65
N ILE A 219 28.39 6.21 -6.96
CA ILE A 219 27.45 5.60 -7.87
C ILE A 219 28.14 4.39 -8.47
N TYR A 220 27.55 3.22 -8.25
CA TYR A 220 28.01 1.97 -8.84
C TYR A 220 27.23 1.68 -10.12
N ARG A 221 27.93 1.08 -11.07
CA ARG A 221 27.36 0.56 -12.32
C ARG A 221 27.70 -0.92 -12.41
N LEU A 222 26.69 -1.76 -12.43
CA LEU A 222 26.85 -3.20 -12.69
C LEU A 222 26.70 -3.46 -14.17
N VAL A 223 27.73 -4.11 -14.71
CA VAL A 223 27.78 -4.57 -16.09
C VAL A 223 27.83 -6.10 -16.05
N PRO A 224 26.92 -6.82 -16.72
CA PRO A 224 27.01 -8.27 -16.78
C PRO A 224 28.31 -8.73 -17.45
N ASP A 225 28.90 -9.80 -16.93
CA ASP A 225 30.09 -10.39 -17.55
C ASP A 225 29.80 -10.79 -19.01
N ASN A 226 30.78 -10.61 -19.86
CA ASN A 226 30.72 -10.93 -21.30
C ASN A 226 29.66 -10.15 -22.10
N LYS A 227 29.08 -9.09 -21.56
CA LYS A 227 28.17 -8.17 -22.27
C LYS A 227 28.73 -6.75 -22.30
N LYS A 228 28.43 -6.04 -23.38
CA LYS A 228 28.80 -4.63 -23.51
C LYS A 228 27.56 -3.77 -23.26
N PRO A 229 27.70 -2.70 -22.49
CA PRO A 229 26.66 -1.69 -22.35
C PRO A 229 26.25 -1.15 -23.71
N THR A 230 24.97 -0.89 -23.90
CA THR A 230 24.49 -0.25 -25.13
C THR A 230 24.83 1.25 -25.10
N SER A 231 24.90 1.86 -26.28
CA SER A 231 25.04 3.31 -26.36
C SER A 231 23.77 3.99 -25.89
N ALA A 232 23.88 4.92 -24.94
CA ALA A 232 22.74 5.71 -24.48
C ALA A 232 22.24 6.67 -25.58
N PRO A 233 20.99 6.55 -26.07
CA PRO A 233 20.49 7.43 -27.11
C PRO A 233 20.26 8.85 -26.60
N LYS A 234 20.54 9.85 -27.44
CA LYS A 234 20.30 11.27 -27.16
C LYS A 234 18.84 11.65 -27.46
N LEU A 235 17.89 11.16 -26.67
CA LEU A 235 16.46 11.28 -26.93
C LEU A 235 15.92 12.72 -26.92
N LYS A 236 16.51 13.63 -26.16
CA LYS A 236 16.00 14.99 -25.94
C LYS A 236 15.82 15.80 -27.24
N ASN A 237 16.64 15.54 -28.24
CA ASN A 237 16.66 16.34 -29.47
C ASN A 237 15.96 15.65 -30.64
N LEU A 238 15.31 14.51 -30.40
CA LEU A 238 14.60 13.76 -31.43
C LEU A 238 13.19 14.33 -31.65
N SER A 239 12.72 14.28 -32.88
CA SER A 239 11.31 14.55 -33.23
C SER A 239 10.40 13.44 -32.64
N SER A 240 9.11 13.74 -32.47
CA SER A 240 8.13 12.75 -31.98
C SER A 240 8.13 11.47 -32.84
N ARG A 241 8.26 11.60 -34.17
CA ARG A 241 8.32 10.45 -35.09
C ARG A 241 9.58 9.58 -34.90
N GLU A 242 10.70 10.19 -34.58
CA GLU A 242 11.91 9.45 -34.23
C GLU A 242 11.77 8.78 -32.86
N LEU A 243 11.16 9.47 -31.87
CA LEU A 243 10.89 8.93 -30.54
C LEU A 243 9.96 7.72 -30.57
N VAL A 244 8.98 7.67 -31.49
CA VAL A 244 8.09 6.50 -31.69
C VAL A 244 8.88 5.21 -31.92
N LYS A 245 10.01 5.27 -32.65
CA LYS A 245 10.87 4.10 -32.88
C LYS A 245 11.48 3.57 -31.57
N HIS A 246 11.74 4.44 -30.62
CA HIS A 246 12.32 4.08 -29.31
C HIS A 246 11.32 3.43 -28.36
N LEU A 247 10.02 3.47 -28.65
CA LEU A 247 9.01 2.71 -27.91
C LEU A 247 9.17 1.19 -28.09
N SER A 248 9.92 0.74 -29.10
CA SER A 248 10.24 -0.67 -29.35
C SER A 248 11.56 -1.12 -28.72
N SER A 249 12.22 -0.28 -27.93
CA SER A 249 13.48 -0.64 -27.26
C SER A 249 13.26 -1.76 -26.23
N GLY A 250 14.20 -2.70 -26.15
CA GLY A 250 14.26 -3.70 -25.08
C GLY A 250 14.60 -3.12 -23.70
N ASN A 251 15.04 -1.84 -23.66
CA ASN A 251 15.35 -1.13 -22.44
C ASN A 251 14.15 -0.26 -21.98
N GLY A 252 13.58 -0.58 -20.80
CA GLY A 252 12.43 0.12 -20.24
C GLY A 252 12.68 1.61 -19.98
N TRP A 253 13.89 2.00 -19.60
CA TRP A 253 14.25 3.41 -19.41
C TRP A 253 14.11 4.21 -20.70
N ILE A 254 14.55 3.61 -21.83
CA ILE A 254 14.45 4.24 -23.15
C ILE A 254 12.99 4.36 -23.57
N ARG A 255 12.17 3.28 -23.40
CA ARG A 255 10.73 3.31 -23.71
C ARG A 255 10.00 4.40 -22.93
N ASP A 256 10.20 4.43 -21.60
CA ASP A 256 9.53 5.39 -20.72
C ASP A 256 9.93 6.84 -21.04
N THR A 257 11.22 7.06 -21.34
CA THR A 257 11.71 8.39 -21.69
C THR A 257 11.14 8.85 -23.03
N ALA A 258 11.09 7.96 -24.04
CA ALA A 258 10.49 8.26 -25.33
C ALA A 258 8.99 8.58 -25.19
N GLN A 259 8.24 7.76 -24.47
CA GLN A 259 6.82 8.01 -24.16
C GLN A 259 6.62 9.37 -23.52
N LYS A 260 7.38 9.66 -22.45
CA LYS A 260 7.31 10.93 -21.73
C LYS A 260 7.56 12.13 -22.65
N LEU A 261 8.56 12.06 -23.49
CA LEU A 261 8.89 13.15 -24.42
C LEU A 261 7.81 13.36 -25.48
N ILE A 262 7.25 12.28 -26.03
CA ILE A 262 6.13 12.34 -26.99
C ILE A 262 4.91 13.02 -26.35
N VAL A 263 4.51 12.57 -25.16
CA VAL A 263 3.35 13.10 -24.45
C VAL A 263 3.56 14.58 -24.07
N TYR A 264 4.76 14.97 -23.63
CA TYR A 264 5.06 16.36 -23.30
C TYR A 264 5.09 17.28 -24.53
N ALA A 265 5.51 16.76 -25.69
CA ALA A 265 5.44 17.52 -26.93
C ALA A 265 4.00 17.78 -27.41
N LYS A 266 3.00 17.01 -26.91
CA LYS A 266 1.60 17.05 -27.34
C LYS A 266 1.43 16.93 -28.87
N ASP A 267 2.31 16.19 -29.52
CA ASP A 267 2.36 16.04 -30.98
C ASP A 267 1.42 14.92 -31.44
N ALA A 268 0.18 15.28 -31.75
CA ALA A 268 -0.83 14.36 -32.25
C ALA A 268 -0.53 13.77 -33.65
N SER A 269 0.43 14.34 -34.39
CA SER A 269 0.76 13.87 -35.75
C SER A 269 1.27 12.43 -35.80
N VAL A 270 1.80 11.92 -34.68
CA VAL A 270 2.32 10.54 -34.56
C VAL A 270 1.24 9.51 -34.17
N ALA A 271 -0.02 9.92 -33.99
CA ALA A 271 -1.10 9.01 -33.56
C ALA A 271 -1.30 7.82 -34.53
N GLY A 272 -1.15 8.03 -35.84
CA GLY A 272 -1.21 6.95 -36.84
C GLY A 272 -0.11 5.91 -36.64
N ASP A 273 1.13 6.36 -36.41
CA ASP A 273 2.28 5.48 -36.18
C ASP A 273 2.11 4.69 -34.86
N LEU A 274 1.56 5.34 -33.82
CA LEU A 274 1.26 4.71 -32.51
C LEU A 274 0.17 3.64 -32.63
N ARG A 275 -0.93 3.91 -33.37
CA ARG A 275 -1.98 2.90 -33.62
C ARG A 275 -1.42 1.67 -34.34
N LYS A 276 -0.55 1.90 -35.33
CA LYS A 276 0.13 0.79 -35.98
C LYS A 276 1.01 -0.03 -35.04
N LEU A 277 1.78 0.63 -34.17
CA LEU A 277 2.59 -0.07 -33.15
C LEU A 277 1.73 -0.83 -32.15
N ALA A 278 0.60 -0.28 -31.74
CA ALA A 278 -0.32 -0.91 -30.79
C ALA A 278 -0.94 -2.21 -31.30
N VAL A 279 -1.04 -2.39 -32.62
CA VAL A 279 -1.61 -3.59 -33.26
C VAL A 279 -0.54 -4.52 -33.79
N ASP A 280 0.42 -3.99 -34.58
CA ASP A 280 1.29 -4.80 -35.44
C ASP A 280 2.61 -5.21 -34.74
N SER A 281 2.99 -4.55 -33.62
CA SER A 281 4.28 -4.87 -33.00
C SER A 281 4.33 -6.30 -32.48
N PRO A 282 5.39 -7.07 -32.75
CA PRO A 282 5.58 -8.39 -32.15
C PRO A 282 5.82 -8.33 -30.63
N SER A 283 6.30 -7.20 -30.11
CA SER A 283 6.60 -6.99 -28.71
C SER A 283 5.34 -6.57 -27.94
N THR A 284 4.94 -7.37 -26.95
CA THR A 284 3.86 -7.05 -26.02
C THR A 284 4.07 -5.70 -25.31
N ASN A 285 5.29 -5.44 -24.83
CA ASN A 285 5.62 -4.19 -24.15
C ASN A 285 5.50 -2.98 -25.09
N THR A 286 5.84 -3.14 -26.36
CA THR A 286 5.67 -2.08 -27.37
C THR A 286 4.20 -1.78 -27.62
N ARG A 287 3.34 -2.80 -27.76
CA ARG A 287 1.89 -2.59 -27.91
C ARG A 287 1.30 -1.87 -26.70
N ILE A 288 1.66 -2.29 -25.49
CA ILE A 288 1.21 -1.67 -24.23
C ILE A 288 1.63 -0.20 -24.16
N VAL A 289 2.92 0.12 -24.39
CA VAL A 289 3.39 1.51 -24.28
C VAL A 289 2.80 2.40 -25.38
N ALA A 290 2.54 1.85 -26.57
CA ALA A 290 1.88 2.59 -27.66
C ALA A 290 0.44 2.97 -27.29
N LEU A 291 -0.33 2.05 -26.69
CA LEU A 291 -1.69 2.32 -26.19
C LEU A 291 -1.69 3.42 -25.12
N TRP A 292 -0.81 3.33 -24.13
CA TRP A 292 -0.67 4.36 -23.10
C TRP A 292 -0.16 5.70 -23.64
N THR A 293 0.63 5.68 -24.73
CA THR A 293 1.08 6.92 -25.39
C THR A 293 -0.09 7.60 -26.11
N LEU A 294 -0.95 6.81 -26.78
CA LEU A 294 -2.19 7.32 -27.41
C LEU A 294 -3.11 7.95 -26.35
N GLU A 295 -3.28 7.31 -25.20
CA GLU A 295 -4.08 7.84 -24.10
C GLU A 295 -3.48 9.15 -23.59
N GLY A 296 -2.17 9.19 -23.29
CA GLY A 296 -1.49 10.38 -22.80
C GLY A 296 -1.49 11.57 -23.80
N LEU A 297 -1.65 11.31 -25.10
CA LEU A 297 -1.85 12.33 -26.14
C LEU A 297 -3.31 12.75 -26.33
N GLY A 298 -4.27 12.08 -25.67
CA GLY A 298 -5.69 12.25 -25.94
C GLY A 298 -6.12 11.78 -27.34
N GLN A 299 -5.36 10.83 -27.94
CA GLN A 299 -5.57 10.28 -29.28
C GLN A 299 -6.00 8.82 -29.30
N LEU A 300 -6.31 8.25 -28.11
CA LEU A 300 -6.88 6.92 -27.97
C LEU A 300 -8.34 6.95 -28.43
N ASP A 301 -8.70 6.05 -29.36
CA ASP A 301 -10.07 5.90 -29.85
C ASP A 301 -10.65 4.52 -29.50
N ASP A 302 -11.96 4.37 -29.67
CA ASP A 302 -12.70 3.13 -29.42
C ASP A 302 -12.18 1.96 -30.24
N LYS A 303 -11.75 2.18 -31.49
CA LYS A 303 -11.20 1.14 -32.37
C LYS A 303 -9.89 0.59 -31.82
N ALA A 304 -9.02 1.45 -31.31
CA ALA A 304 -7.76 1.01 -30.70
C ALA A 304 -8.02 0.21 -29.41
N VAL A 305 -9.01 0.62 -28.59
CA VAL A 305 -9.42 -0.11 -27.39
C VAL A 305 -10.00 -1.47 -27.77
N LEU A 306 -10.93 -1.55 -28.74
CA LEU A 306 -11.52 -2.82 -29.20
C LEU A 306 -10.43 -3.78 -29.71
N LYS A 307 -9.46 -3.29 -30.47
CA LYS A 307 -8.32 -4.11 -30.90
C LYS A 307 -7.47 -4.61 -29.73
N ALA A 308 -7.26 -3.80 -28.72
CA ALA A 308 -6.55 -4.22 -27.51
C ALA A 308 -7.32 -5.28 -26.71
N LEU A 309 -8.66 -5.22 -26.65
CA LEU A 309 -9.51 -6.24 -26.02
C LEU A 309 -9.48 -7.58 -26.76
N GLU A 310 -9.20 -7.58 -28.05
CA GLU A 310 -9.08 -8.77 -28.91
C GLU A 310 -7.64 -9.30 -29.05
N ASP A 311 -6.65 -8.66 -28.42
CA ASP A 311 -5.24 -9.04 -28.58
C ASP A 311 -4.98 -10.47 -28.10
N LYS A 312 -4.09 -11.18 -28.79
CA LYS A 312 -3.68 -12.54 -28.42
C LYS A 312 -3.01 -12.62 -27.06
N GLU A 313 -2.32 -11.55 -26.66
CA GLU A 313 -1.59 -11.46 -25.40
C GLU A 313 -2.48 -10.94 -24.28
N GLU A 314 -2.59 -11.72 -23.21
CA GLU A 314 -3.42 -11.40 -22.05
C GLU A 314 -3.09 -10.04 -21.44
N ARG A 315 -1.80 -9.69 -21.34
CA ARG A 315 -1.36 -8.40 -20.78
C ARG A 315 -1.88 -7.21 -21.58
N VAL A 316 -1.98 -7.33 -22.91
CA VAL A 316 -2.56 -6.27 -23.76
C VAL A 316 -4.07 -6.18 -23.54
N ARG A 317 -4.77 -7.34 -23.44
CA ARG A 317 -6.22 -7.33 -23.12
C ARG A 317 -6.49 -6.67 -21.76
N ILE A 318 -5.68 -6.93 -20.73
CA ILE A 318 -5.79 -6.31 -19.41
C ILE A 318 -5.66 -4.78 -19.51
N VAL A 319 -4.67 -4.29 -20.28
CA VAL A 319 -4.52 -2.85 -20.55
C VAL A 319 -5.72 -2.32 -21.33
N GLY A 320 -6.22 -3.07 -22.32
CA GLY A 320 -7.44 -2.72 -23.07
C GLY A 320 -8.66 -2.53 -22.16
N ILE A 321 -8.87 -3.44 -21.18
CA ILE A 321 -9.95 -3.33 -20.19
C ILE A 321 -9.78 -2.06 -19.34
N HIS A 322 -8.56 -1.74 -18.89
CA HIS A 322 -8.30 -0.52 -18.13
C HIS A 322 -8.55 0.75 -18.97
N LEU A 323 -8.06 0.78 -20.20
CA LEU A 323 -8.24 1.89 -21.12
C LEU A 323 -9.69 2.06 -21.64
N ALA A 324 -10.54 1.04 -21.47
CA ALA A 324 -11.96 1.09 -21.78
C ALA A 324 -12.76 1.94 -20.77
N GLU A 325 -12.23 2.19 -19.58
CA GLU A 325 -12.96 2.84 -18.48
C GLU A 325 -13.55 4.22 -18.82
N PRO A 326 -12.85 5.16 -19.49
CA PRO A 326 -13.45 6.41 -19.92
C PRO A 326 -14.62 6.19 -20.89
N PHE A 327 -14.48 5.28 -21.86
CA PHE A 327 -15.51 4.98 -22.85
C PHE A 327 -16.77 4.36 -22.23
N LEU A 328 -16.62 3.57 -21.17
CA LEU A 328 -17.76 3.08 -20.37
C LEU A 328 -18.51 4.23 -19.70
N SER A 329 -17.77 5.20 -19.17
CA SER A 329 -18.37 6.39 -18.54
C SER A 329 -19.12 7.24 -19.57
N ASP A 330 -18.66 7.26 -20.83
CA ASP A 330 -19.30 7.95 -21.95
C ASP A 330 -20.43 7.12 -22.60
N GLY A 331 -20.69 5.90 -22.08
CA GLY A 331 -21.81 5.04 -22.51
C GLY A 331 -21.58 4.25 -23.80
N ASN A 332 -20.32 3.96 -24.19
CA ASN A 332 -19.99 3.20 -25.40
C ASN A 332 -20.47 1.74 -25.26
N LYS A 333 -21.50 1.37 -26.01
CA LYS A 333 -22.16 0.05 -25.94
C LYS A 333 -21.37 -1.08 -26.59
N ASP A 334 -20.56 -0.79 -27.57
CA ASP A 334 -19.74 -1.82 -28.24
C ASP A 334 -18.62 -2.29 -27.33
N ILE A 335 -17.94 -1.36 -26.67
CA ILE A 335 -16.91 -1.68 -25.67
C ILE A 335 -17.54 -2.41 -24.48
N GLU A 336 -18.68 -1.90 -23.94
CA GLU A 336 -19.39 -2.56 -22.85
C GLU A 336 -19.72 -4.02 -23.20
N LYS A 337 -20.28 -4.27 -24.39
CA LYS A 337 -20.59 -5.61 -24.88
C LYS A 337 -19.38 -6.52 -24.97
N HIS A 338 -18.24 -6.01 -25.46
CA HIS A 338 -16.99 -6.78 -25.51
C HIS A 338 -16.54 -7.19 -24.12
N LEU A 339 -16.54 -6.28 -23.15
CA LEU A 339 -16.16 -6.58 -21.77
C LEU A 339 -17.08 -7.63 -21.14
N MET A 340 -18.41 -7.55 -21.39
CA MET A 340 -19.36 -8.56 -20.91
C MET A 340 -19.07 -9.95 -21.50
N ASN A 341 -18.73 -10.03 -22.78
CA ASN A 341 -18.37 -11.29 -23.43
C ASN A 341 -17.05 -11.88 -22.86
N MET A 342 -16.13 -11.05 -22.40
CA MET A 342 -14.86 -11.51 -21.79
C MET A 342 -15.05 -12.17 -20.41
N ILE A 343 -16.20 -12.00 -19.76
CA ILE A 343 -16.49 -12.64 -18.47
C ILE A 343 -16.53 -14.17 -18.60
N GLU A 344 -17.02 -14.67 -19.75
CA GLU A 344 -16.99 -16.10 -20.04
C GLU A 344 -15.57 -16.53 -20.40
N GLY A 345 -15.02 -17.48 -19.65
CA GLY A 345 -13.65 -17.96 -19.90
C GLY A 345 -12.54 -17.00 -19.44
N ALA A 346 -12.85 -15.98 -18.63
CA ALA A 346 -11.86 -15.06 -18.09
C ALA A 346 -10.80 -15.80 -17.25
N THR A 347 -9.53 -15.56 -17.55
CA THR A 347 -8.43 -15.95 -16.66
C THR A 347 -8.52 -15.18 -15.33
N PRO A 348 -7.85 -15.63 -14.25
CA PRO A 348 -7.88 -14.88 -12.99
C PRO A 348 -7.48 -13.41 -13.12
N ASP A 349 -6.48 -13.09 -13.93
CA ASP A 349 -6.03 -11.71 -14.14
C ASP A 349 -7.05 -10.87 -14.92
N ILE A 350 -7.65 -11.41 -15.97
CA ILE A 350 -8.74 -10.78 -16.73
C ILE A 350 -9.94 -10.56 -15.83
N ALA A 351 -10.36 -11.59 -15.07
CA ALA A 351 -11.48 -11.50 -14.17
C ALA A 351 -11.27 -10.41 -13.11
N MET A 352 -10.06 -10.30 -12.56
CA MET A 352 -9.74 -9.25 -11.59
C MET A 352 -9.75 -7.86 -12.22
N GLN A 353 -9.22 -7.70 -13.45
CA GLN A 353 -9.25 -6.41 -14.14
C GLN A 353 -10.70 -6.00 -14.48
N LEU A 354 -11.54 -6.92 -14.92
CA LEU A 354 -12.98 -6.66 -15.14
C LEU A 354 -13.67 -6.20 -13.84
N MET A 355 -13.35 -6.85 -12.70
CA MET A 355 -13.83 -6.43 -11.39
C MET A 355 -13.44 -4.99 -11.03
N LEU A 356 -12.22 -4.57 -11.41
CA LEU A 356 -11.71 -3.23 -11.13
C LEU A 356 -12.36 -2.16 -12.02
N SER A 357 -12.65 -2.51 -13.27
CA SER A 357 -13.15 -1.56 -14.28
C SER A 357 -14.68 -1.46 -14.29
N LEU A 358 -15.41 -2.58 -14.10
CA LEU A 358 -16.87 -2.63 -14.04
C LEU A 358 -17.35 -2.44 -12.60
N THR A 359 -17.31 -1.19 -12.11
CA THR A 359 -17.66 -0.89 -10.72
C THR A 359 -19.04 -0.22 -10.61
N PRO A 360 -19.82 -0.50 -9.53
CA PRO A 360 -21.11 0.16 -9.28
C PRO A 360 -21.02 1.69 -9.20
N ASP A 361 -19.86 2.23 -8.87
CA ASP A 361 -19.61 3.67 -8.86
C ASP A 361 -19.69 4.29 -10.27
N ARG A 362 -19.40 3.52 -11.32
CA ARG A 362 -19.54 3.94 -12.73
C ARG A 362 -20.95 3.72 -13.25
N ASN A 363 -21.53 2.57 -12.93
CA ASN A 363 -22.88 2.21 -13.32
C ASN A 363 -23.44 1.22 -12.30
N SER A 364 -24.59 1.54 -11.71
CA SER A 364 -25.23 0.70 -10.68
C SER A 364 -25.57 -0.73 -11.16
N SER A 365 -25.79 -0.93 -12.46
CA SER A 365 -26.04 -2.27 -13.04
C SER A 365 -24.79 -3.19 -12.97
N TYR A 366 -23.61 -2.65 -12.75
CA TYR A 366 -22.38 -3.45 -12.64
C TYR A 366 -22.27 -4.21 -11.32
N ASP A 367 -23.14 -3.97 -10.33
CA ASP A 367 -23.16 -4.78 -9.11
C ASP A 367 -23.50 -6.25 -9.43
N ASP A 368 -24.52 -6.49 -10.24
CA ASP A 368 -24.89 -7.85 -10.68
C ASP A 368 -23.79 -8.50 -11.55
N VAL A 369 -23.11 -7.67 -12.37
CA VAL A 369 -21.98 -8.13 -13.18
C VAL A 369 -20.83 -8.57 -12.29
N GLN A 370 -20.47 -7.79 -11.28
CA GLN A 370 -19.43 -8.16 -10.32
C GLN A 370 -19.77 -9.44 -9.55
N GLN A 371 -21.03 -9.61 -9.14
CA GLN A 371 -21.48 -10.87 -8.51
C GLN A 371 -21.37 -12.06 -9.47
N THR A 372 -21.61 -11.87 -10.75
CA THR A 372 -21.45 -12.91 -11.78
C THR A 372 -19.99 -13.29 -11.95
N ILE A 373 -19.08 -12.30 -12.05
CA ILE A 373 -17.64 -12.54 -12.13
C ILE A 373 -17.16 -13.32 -10.89
N ARG A 374 -17.59 -12.91 -9.69
CA ARG A 374 -17.27 -13.58 -8.44
C ARG A 374 -17.71 -15.05 -8.42
N LYS A 375 -18.95 -15.32 -8.83
CA LYS A 375 -19.50 -16.69 -8.88
C LYS A 375 -18.74 -17.59 -9.83
N LYS A 376 -18.26 -17.06 -10.97
CA LYS A 376 -17.44 -17.79 -11.95
C LYS A 376 -15.99 -18.00 -11.49
N ASN A 377 -15.51 -17.24 -10.52
CA ASN A 377 -14.14 -17.30 -10.01
C ASN A 377 -14.12 -17.48 -8.47
N PRO A 378 -14.72 -18.58 -7.93
CA PRO A 378 -14.89 -18.75 -6.48
C PRO A 378 -13.54 -18.88 -5.75
N ASP A 379 -12.54 -19.46 -6.39
CA ASP A 379 -11.21 -19.72 -5.82
C ASP A 379 -10.20 -18.59 -6.08
N HIS A 380 -10.65 -17.46 -6.63
CA HIS A 380 -9.74 -16.35 -6.91
C HIS A 380 -9.22 -15.72 -5.61
N PRO A 381 -7.88 -15.71 -5.37
CA PRO A 381 -7.32 -15.39 -4.06
C PRO A 381 -7.59 -13.96 -3.58
N LEU A 382 -7.86 -13.03 -4.49
CA LEU A 382 -8.06 -11.61 -4.17
C LEU A 382 -9.54 -11.18 -4.17
N MET A 383 -10.43 -11.87 -4.87
CA MET A 383 -11.83 -11.43 -5.02
C MET A 383 -12.58 -11.35 -3.70
N GLY A 384 -12.47 -12.37 -2.84
CA GLY A 384 -13.12 -12.34 -1.54
C GLY A 384 -12.69 -11.15 -0.67
N ARG A 385 -11.40 -10.76 -0.77
CA ARG A 385 -10.87 -9.59 -0.07
C ARG A 385 -11.34 -8.28 -0.71
N TYR A 386 -11.37 -8.22 -2.03
CA TYR A 386 -11.91 -7.07 -2.77
C TYR A 386 -13.34 -6.77 -2.33
N PHE A 387 -14.23 -7.77 -2.30
CA PHE A 387 -15.62 -7.58 -1.87
C PHE A 387 -15.73 -7.12 -0.42
N ARG A 388 -14.98 -7.70 0.50
CA ARG A 388 -14.96 -7.21 1.89
C ARG A 388 -14.56 -5.73 2.00
N ILE A 389 -13.60 -5.30 1.18
CA ILE A 389 -13.17 -3.88 1.13
C ILE A 389 -14.30 -3.00 0.58
N GLN A 390 -14.98 -3.43 -0.49
CA GLN A 390 -16.11 -2.68 -1.06
C GLN A 390 -17.30 -2.63 -0.10
N GLU A 391 -17.67 -3.73 0.53
CA GLU A 391 -18.71 -3.77 1.55
C GLU A 391 -18.41 -2.82 2.72
N ASP A 392 -17.16 -2.83 3.22
CA ASP A 392 -16.70 -1.89 4.24
C ASP A 392 -16.80 -0.43 3.75
N ARG A 393 -16.42 -0.17 2.50
CA ARG A 393 -16.50 1.16 1.88
C ARG A 393 -17.95 1.65 1.78
N ILE A 394 -18.84 0.82 1.25
CA ILE A 394 -20.28 1.12 1.14
C ILE A 394 -20.87 1.37 2.53
N ARG A 395 -20.58 0.50 3.49
CA ARG A 395 -21.01 0.66 4.87
C ARG A 395 -20.54 2.02 5.45
N ARG A 396 -19.26 2.37 5.25
CA ARG A 396 -18.68 3.64 5.73
C ARG A 396 -19.27 4.87 5.01
N SER A 397 -19.60 4.76 3.72
CA SER A 397 -20.21 5.87 2.97
C SER A 397 -21.61 6.23 3.48
N ARG A 398 -22.36 5.21 3.94
CA ARG A 398 -23.70 5.35 4.51
C ARG A 398 -23.73 5.89 5.94
N LEU A 399 -22.58 5.97 6.62
CA LEU A 399 -22.51 6.54 7.96
C LEU A 399 -22.83 8.05 7.92
N SER A 400 -23.56 8.51 8.93
CA SER A 400 -23.76 9.94 9.17
C SER A 400 -22.43 10.66 9.44
N ALA A 401 -22.42 11.98 9.38
CA ALA A 401 -21.23 12.77 9.70
C ALA A 401 -20.72 12.47 11.14
N SER A 402 -21.63 12.39 12.10
CA SER A 402 -21.33 12.02 13.47
C SER A 402 -20.72 10.62 13.59
N ALA A 403 -21.35 9.61 12.97
CA ALA A 403 -20.81 8.25 12.99
C ALA A 403 -19.45 8.12 12.27
N LYS A 404 -19.17 8.93 11.22
CA LYS A 404 -17.82 9.01 10.61
C LYS A 404 -16.78 9.59 11.55
N SER A 405 -17.12 10.60 12.33
CA SER A 405 -16.25 11.16 13.36
C SER A 405 -16.01 10.14 14.48
N GLY A 406 -17.04 9.47 14.95
CA GLY A 406 -16.95 8.40 15.96
C GLY A 406 -16.11 7.21 15.51
N LEU A 407 -16.20 6.81 14.23
CA LEU A 407 -15.34 5.78 13.65
C LEU A 407 -13.84 6.12 13.78
N LYS A 408 -13.47 7.39 13.58
CA LYS A 408 -12.05 7.81 13.74
C LYS A 408 -11.56 7.64 15.17
N ILE A 409 -12.39 7.97 16.15
CA ILE A 409 -12.08 7.77 17.56
C ILE A 409 -11.95 6.28 17.87
N TYR A 410 -12.91 5.49 17.40
CA TYR A 410 -12.91 4.04 17.57
C TYR A 410 -11.64 3.39 17.00
N GLU A 411 -11.26 3.71 15.78
CA GLU A 411 -10.06 3.18 15.11
C GLU A 411 -8.74 3.62 15.75
N THR A 412 -8.75 4.71 16.54
CA THR A 412 -7.55 5.22 17.20
C THR A 412 -7.35 4.60 18.60
N LEU A 413 -8.43 4.33 19.33
CA LEU A 413 -8.37 3.95 20.73
C LEU A 413 -9.06 2.61 21.02
N CYS A 414 -10.33 2.48 20.67
CA CYS A 414 -11.18 1.37 21.14
C CYS A 414 -10.84 0.03 20.48
N ILE A 415 -10.32 0.08 19.23
CA ILE A 415 -10.00 -1.09 18.41
C ILE A 415 -8.99 -2.03 19.08
N ILE A 416 -8.12 -1.51 19.96
CA ILE A 416 -7.05 -2.25 20.62
C ILE A 416 -7.62 -3.38 21.48
N CYS A 417 -8.66 -3.08 22.27
CA CYS A 417 -9.31 -4.02 23.19
C CYS A 417 -10.60 -4.61 22.61
N HIS A 418 -11.37 -3.80 21.86
CA HIS A 418 -12.70 -4.20 21.39
C HIS A 418 -12.72 -4.78 19.98
N GLY A 419 -11.57 -4.75 19.25
CA GLY A 419 -11.43 -5.31 17.91
C GLY A 419 -12.06 -4.47 16.80
N LYS A 420 -11.62 -4.71 15.56
CA LYS A 420 -12.09 -3.97 14.38
C LYS A 420 -13.60 -4.18 14.10
N ASP A 421 -14.13 -5.31 14.49
CA ASP A 421 -15.53 -5.71 14.28
C ASP A 421 -16.40 -5.60 15.54
N GLY A 422 -15.86 -5.06 16.61
CA GLY A 422 -16.54 -4.88 17.88
C GLY A 422 -16.80 -6.17 18.66
N LYS A 423 -16.08 -7.27 18.36
CA LYS A 423 -16.27 -8.57 19.03
C LYS A 423 -15.30 -8.84 20.18
N GLY A 424 -14.42 -7.90 20.48
CA GLY A 424 -13.31 -8.06 21.41
C GLY A 424 -12.06 -8.66 20.74
N VAL A 425 -10.91 -8.41 21.34
CA VAL A 425 -9.60 -8.93 20.93
C VAL A 425 -9.17 -10.01 21.90
N LYS A 426 -8.74 -11.16 21.39
CA LYS A 426 -8.19 -12.26 22.19
C LYS A 426 -6.67 -12.20 22.21
N GLU A 427 -6.09 -12.24 23.41
CA GLU A 427 -4.67 -12.50 23.61
C GLU A 427 -4.52 -13.80 24.40
N GLY A 428 -4.12 -14.87 23.71
CA GLY A 428 -4.17 -16.22 24.26
C GLY A 428 -5.61 -16.67 24.56
N LYS A 429 -5.91 -16.91 25.84
CA LYS A 429 -7.27 -17.29 26.33
C LYS A 429 -8.08 -16.10 26.85
N VAL A 430 -7.47 -14.93 26.99
CA VAL A 430 -8.08 -13.74 27.60
C VAL A 430 -8.64 -12.82 26.53
N LEU A 431 -9.84 -12.27 26.74
CA LEU A 431 -10.40 -11.14 25.97
C LEU A 431 -9.90 -9.84 26.60
N LEU A 432 -9.29 -8.96 25.78
CA LEU A 432 -8.78 -7.67 26.25
C LEU A 432 -9.89 -6.67 26.61
N GLY A 433 -11.05 -6.80 25.96
CA GLY A 433 -12.23 -5.99 26.24
C GLY A 433 -13.51 -6.73 25.83
N PRO A 434 -14.66 -6.36 26.44
CA PRO A 434 -15.93 -6.97 26.09
C PRO A 434 -16.36 -6.67 24.66
N PRO A 435 -17.14 -7.54 24.01
CA PRO A 435 -17.71 -7.25 22.71
C PRO A 435 -18.70 -6.09 22.82
N LEU A 436 -18.51 -5.06 22.00
CA LEU A 436 -19.43 -3.92 21.87
C LEU A 436 -20.56 -4.21 20.88
N ARG A 437 -20.34 -5.16 19.97
CA ARG A 437 -21.36 -5.64 19.05
C ARG A 437 -22.31 -6.56 19.78
N GLY A 438 -23.56 -6.14 19.90
CA GLY A 438 -24.58 -6.88 20.63
C GLY A 438 -24.45 -6.75 22.15
N ASP A 439 -23.67 -5.79 22.62
CA ASP A 439 -23.54 -5.45 24.03
C ASP A 439 -24.89 -5.14 24.68
N ARG A 440 -25.06 -5.51 25.94
CA ARG A 440 -26.34 -5.37 26.67
C ARG A 440 -26.76 -3.91 26.89
N TRP A 441 -25.79 -3.03 27.15
CA TRP A 441 -26.07 -1.61 27.33
C TRP A 441 -26.53 -0.96 26.03
N PHE A 442 -25.86 -1.30 24.91
CA PHE A 442 -26.27 -0.83 23.60
C PHE A 442 -27.59 -1.42 23.14
N LYS A 443 -27.84 -2.74 23.34
CA LYS A 443 -29.12 -3.38 23.03
C LYS A 443 -30.26 -2.83 23.86
N GLY A 444 -30.00 -2.54 25.13
CA GLY A 444 -30.98 -1.97 26.05
C GLY A 444 -31.16 -0.45 25.92
N HIS A 445 -30.48 0.20 24.98
CA HIS A 445 -30.46 1.66 24.81
C HIS A 445 -30.12 2.42 26.11
N ARG A 446 -29.26 1.82 26.96
CA ARG A 446 -28.86 2.37 28.27
C ARG A 446 -27.76 3.42 28.11
N LEU A 447 -28.14 4.57 27.54
CA LEU A 447 -27.21 5.69 27.32
C LEU A 447 -26.55 6.16 28.63
N ASP A 448 -27.30 6.13 29.72
CA ASP A 448 -26.84 6.50 31.07
C ASP A 448 -25.64 5.65 31.53
N ALA A 449 -25.69 4.32 31.34
CA ALA A 449 -24.61 3.43 31.68
C ALA A 449 -23.42 3.59 30.71
N ILE A 450 -23.67 3.63 29.40
CA ILE A 450 -22.63 3.78 28.37
C ILE A 450 -21.82 5.06 28.62
N VAL A 451 -22.48 6.19 28.83
CA VAL A 451 -21.80 7.47 29.06
C VAL A 451 -20.98 7.46 30.35
N ARG A 452 -21.48 6.88 31.42
CA ARG A 452 -20.75 6.75 32.70
C ARG A 452 -19.49 5.90 32.55
N ILE A 453 -19.58 4.78 31.79
CA ILE A 453 -18.41 3.95 31.46
C ILE A 453 -17.39 4.77 30.67
N LEU A 454 -17.81 5.50 29.63
CA LEU A 454 -16.90 6.31 28.84
C LEU A 454 -16.26 7.46 29.66
N LEU A 455 -17.01 8.10 30.55
CA LEU A 455 -16.50 9.22 31.35
C LEU A 455 -15.58 8.78 32.48
N LYS A 456 -15.96 7.77 33.24
CA LYS A 456 -15.29 7.39 34.49
C LYS A 456 -14.57 6.06 34.46
N GLY A 457 -14.75 5.30 33.39
CA GLY A 457 -14.22 3.94 33.27
C GLY A 457 -15.11 2.90 33.93
N GLU A 458 -14.77 1.64 33.71
CA GLU A 458 -15.41 0.47 34.33
C GLU A 458 -14.32 -0.45 34.89
N THR A 459 -14.57 -1.08 36.03
CA THR A 459 -13.63 -1.98 36.72
C THR A 459 -14.33 -3.23 37.23
N GLY A 460 -13.55 -4.31 37.36
CA GLY A 460 -14.01 -5.62 37.84
C GLY A 460 -14.63 -6.49 36.75
N PRO A 461 -15.09 -7.69 37.12
CA PRO A 461 -15.67 -8.63 36.17
C PRO A 461 -17.03 -8.14 35.67
N ILE A 462 -17.34 -8.47 34.42
CA ILE A 462 -18.66 -8.31 33.82
C ILE A 462 -19.33 -9.70 33.81
N GLY A 463 -20.27 -9.91 34.74
CA GLY A 463 -20.74 -11.26 35.09
C GLY A 463 -19.59 -12.09 35.65
N ASP A 464 -19.43 -13.33 35.13
CA ASP A 464 -18.35 -14.24 35.51
C ASP A 464 -17.06 -14.07 34.66
N THR A 465 -17.00 -13.02 33.83
CA THR A 465 -15.89 -12.84 32.88
C THR A 465 -15.03 -11.65 33.28
N GLU A 466 -13.73 -11.89 33.42
CA GLU A 466 -12.72 -10.87 33.57
C GLU A 466 -12.10 -10.54 32.21
N TYR A 467 -11.95 -9.24 31.90
CA TYR A 467 -11.46 -8.75 30.63
C TYR A 467 -10.14 -8.00 30.81
N GLY A 468 -9.10 -8.43 30.09
CA GLY A 468 -7.79 -7.77 30.11
C GLY A 468 -7.24 -7.60 31.54
N GLU A 469 -6.91 -6.36 31.89
CA GLU A 469 -6.49 -5.98 33.27
C GLU A 469 -7.67 -5.62 34.18
N GLY A 470 -8.91 -5.90 33.77
CA GLY A 470 -10.12 -5.63 34.55
C GLY A 470 -10.52 -4.15 34.62
N ILE A 471 -9.98 -3.30 33.77
CA ILE A 471 -10.23 -1.85 33.80
C ILE A 471 -10.41 -1.29 32.39
N MET A 472 -11.54 -0.61 32.15
CA MET A 472 -11.68 0.33 31.05
C MET A 472 -11.30 1.74 31.52
N LEU A 473 -10.34 2.37 30.86
CA LEU A 473 -9.83 3.69 31.22
C LEU A 473 -10.87 4.80 30.97
N PRO A 474 -10.95 5.82 31.86
CA PRO A 474 -11.83 6.97 31.68
C PRO A 474 -11.38 7.83 30.48
N LEU A 475 -12.34 8.29 29.69
CA LEU A 475 -12.11 9.14 28.52
C LEU A 475 -12.50 10.60 28.75
N GLU A 476 -12.93 10.96 29.94
CA GLU A 476 -13.45 12.29 30.32
C GLU A 476 -12.51 13.44 29.96
N ALA A 477 -11.21 13.28 30.23
CA ALA A 477 -10.20 14.30 29.97
C ALA A 477 -9.75 14.36 28.49
N ALA A 478 -9.94 13.27 27.74
CA ALA A 478 -9.44 13.14 26.38
C ALA A 478 -10.47 13.58 25.31
N TYR A 479 -11.76 13.49 25.62
CA TYR A 479 -12.83 13.70 24.64
C TYR A 479 -13.96 14.58 25.19
N ASN A 480 -14.39 15.55 24.37
CA ASN A 480 -15.54 16.40 24.68
C ASN A 480 -16.87 15.67 24.40
N ASP A 481 -17.99 16.33 24.76
CA ASP A 481 -19.32 15.75 24.67
C ASP A 481 -19.74 15.42 23.22
N GLN A 482 -19.36 16.25 22.24
CA GLN A 482 -19.59 15.97 20.83
C GLN A 482 -18.83 14.70 20.38
N GLN A 483 -17.58 14.57 20.78
CA GLN A 483 -16.74 13.42 20.40
C GLN A 483 -17.25 12.11 21.02
N LEU A 484 -17.71 12.15 22.28
CA LEU A 484 -18.31 10.97 22.92
C LEU A 484 -19.66 10.61 22.30
N ALA A 485 -20.50 11.60 21.97
CA ALA A 485 -21.73 11.36 21.23
C ALA A 485 -21.46 10.72 19.86
N ASP A 486 -20.46 11.23 19.14
CA ASP A 486 -20.03 10.69 17.84
C ASP A 486 -19.57 9.23 17.95
N LEU A 487 -18.78 8.90 18.97
CA LEU A 487 -18.31 7.54 19.24
C LEU A 487 -19.49 6.59 19.54
N ILE A 488 -20.42 7.00 20.39
CA ILE A 488 -21.62 6.22 20.71
C ILE A 488 -22.49 6.01 19.47
N ASN A 489 -22.67 7.06 18.66
CA ASN A 489 -23.40 6.99 17.40
C ASN A 489 -22.78 6.00 16.43
N TYR A 490 -21.44 5.98 16.32
CA TYR A 490 -20.78 4.97 15.49
C TYR A 490 -21.08 3.55 15.96
N ILE A 491 -20.93 3.25 17.25
CA ILE A 491 -21.13 1.90 17.81
C ILE A 491 -22.61 1.49 17.75
N GLY A 492 -23.50 2.41 18.14
CA GLY A 492 -24.95 2.17 18.15
C GLY A 492 -25.53 1.91 16.76
N LEU A 493 -25.25 2.81 15.82
CA LEU A 493 -25.75 2.72 14.44
C LEU A 493 -25.11 1.57 13.66
N THR A 494 -23.84 1.28 13.90
CA THR A 494 -23.10 0.29 13.08
C THR A 494 -23.38 -1.15 13.52
N TRP A 495 -23.46 -1.40 14.81
CA TRP A 495 -23.52 -2.78 15.33
C TRP A 495 -24.73 -3.11 16.19
N ASN A 496 -25.46 -2.12 16.67
CA ASN A 496 -26.51 -2.34 17.68
C ASN A 496 -27.90 -1.88 17.23
N GLY A 497 -28.06 -1.52 15.96
CA GLY A 497 -29.36 -1.24 15.34
C GLY A 497 -30.05 0.03 15.82
N TRP A 498 -29.30 0.98 16.40
CA TRP A 498 -29.86 2.26 16.79
C TRP A 498 -30.38 3.03 15.57
N ARG A 499 -31.46 3.79 15.75
CA ARG A 499 -32.07 4.62 14.70
C ARG A 499 -31.85 6.09 14.97
N ASP A 500 -31.87 6.49 16.22
CA ASP A 500 -31.72 7.87 16.65
C ASP A 500 -30.29 8.16 17.09
N ALA A 501 -29.79 9.32 16.70
CA ALA A 501 -28.47 9.78 17.07
C ALA A 501 -28.46 10.42 18.47
N VAL A 502 -27.47 10.04 19.26
CA VAL A 502 -27.18 10.69 20.55
C VAL A 502 -26.66 12.10 20.31
N LYS A 503 -27.14 13.07 21.08
CA LYS A 503 -26.75 14.48 21.00
C LYS A 503 -25.74 14.82 22.11
N PRO A 504 -24.86 15.80 21.90
CA PRO A 504 -23.86 16.23 22.90
C PRO A 504 -24.48 16.66 24.24
N ASP A 505 -25.65 17.30 24.21
CA ASP A 505 -26.34 17.77 25.41
C ASP A 505 -26.72 16.60 26.35
N GLN A 506 -27.03 15.43 25.79
CA GLN A 506 -27.32 14.23 26.60
C GLN A 506 -26.04 13.71 27.29
N ILE A 507 -24.88 13.83 26.66
CA ILE A 507 -23.60 13.49 27.25
C ILE A 507 -23.26 14.46 28.36
N LYS A 508 -23.43 15.78 28.07
CA LYS A 508 -23.17 16.85 29.04
C LYS A 508 -23.97 16.71 30.31
N LEU A 509 -25.25 16.38 30.20
CA LEU A 509 -26.11 16.18 31.37
C LEU A 509 -25.52 15.12 32.32
N ILE A 510 -25.13 13.97 31.78
CA ILE A 510 -24.55 12.88 32.56
C ILE A 510 -23.14 13.25 33.06
N ARG A 511 -22.35 13.98 32.28
CA ARG A 511 -21.03 14.46 32.72
C ARG A 511 -21.15 15.37 33.94
N ASP A 512 -22.13 16.29 33.94
CA ASP A 512 -22.39 17.20 35.05
C ASP A 512 -22.84 16.44 36.29
N GLU A 513 -23.65 15.40 36.16
CA GLU A 513 -24.09 14.53 37.27
C GLU A 513 -22.91 13.78 37.91
N VAL A 514 -21.94 13.32 37.13
CA VAL A 514 -20.85 12.48 37.64
C VAL A 514 -19.53 13.22 37.85
N LYS A 515 -19.52 14.57 37.75
CA LYS A 515 -18.30 15.39 37.80
C LYS A 515 -17.42 15.13 39.02
N ASP A 516 -18.03 14.88 40.18
CA ASP A 516 -17.34 14.68 41.46
C ASP A 516 -16.86 13.23 41.66
N ARG A 517 -17.28 12.29 40.81
CA ARG A 517 -16.87 10.89 40.90
C ARG A 517 -15.44 10.72 40.42
N LYS A 518 -14.59 10.13 41.26
CA LYS A 518 -13.15 9.86 40.95
C LYS A 518 -12.85 8.40 40.68
N LYS A 519 -13.77 7.47 40.98
CA LYS A 519 -13.55 6.03 40.81
C LYS A 519 -14.30 5.50 39.60
N PRO A 520 -13.76 4.50 38.90
CA PRO A 520 -14.49 3.76 37.86
C PRO A 520 -15.79 3.17 38.44
N TYR A 521 -16.72 2.85 37.55
CA TYR A 521 -17.94 2.14 37.92
C TYR A 521 -17.68 0.63 37.99
N THR A 522 -18.35 -0.06 38.89
CA THR A 522 -18.49 -1.50 38.84
C THR A 522 -19.73 -1.87 38.03
N ASN A 523 -19.75 -3.11 37.54
CA ASN A 523 -20.90 -3.63 36.80
C ASN A 523 -22.20 -3.56 37.63
N GLU A 524 -22.14 -3.88 38.92
CA GLU A 524 -23.30 -3.84 39.84
C GLU A 524 -23.83 -2.41 40.01
N GLU A 525 -22.96 -1.43 40.16
CA GLU A 525 -23.36 -0.02 40.24
C GLU A 525 -24.10 0.43 38.97
N LEU A 526 -23.62 0.01 37.78
CA LEU A 526 -24.26 0.34 36.49
C LEU A 526 -25.63 -0.36 36.32
N GLU A 527 -25.77 -1.59 36.82
CA GLU A 527 -27.04 -2.31 36.83
C GLU A 527 -28.06 -1.70 37.76
N ALA A 528 -27.60 -1.17 38.90
CA ALA A 528 -28.43 -0.52 39.90
C ALA A 528 -28.95 0.86 39.45
N LEU A 529 -28.43 1.46 38.38
CA LEU A 529 -28.98 2.71 37.84
C LEU A 529 -30.45 2.50 37.41
N LYS A 530 -31.36 3.30 37.92
CA LYS A 530 -32.78 3.25 37.52
C LYS A 530 -32.91 3.49 36.02
N LYS A 531 -33.80 2.71 35.39
CA LYS A 531 -34.14 2.88 33.97
C LYS A 531 -34.73 4.25 33.69
#